data_8336c92ae7f71c7d0d17f5b76266f390
#
_entry.id   8336c92ae7f71c7d0d17f5b76266f390
#
_cell.length_a   1.000
_cell.length_b   1.000
_cell.length_c   1.000
_cell.angle_alpha   90.00
_cell.angle_beta   90.00
_cell.angle_gamma   90.00
#
_symmetry.space_group_name_H-M   'P 1'
#
loop_
_entity.id
_entity.type
_entity.pdbx_description
1 polymer ?
#
loop_
_entity_poly.entity_id
_entity_poly.type
_entity_poly.pdbx_seq_one_letter_code
_entity_poly.pdbx_strand_id
1 'polypeptide(L)'
;ASPDDGPVYFDATHFIRSKGDERRHNVQEFRIAFHHWITALSDMYSIDKEDLVICDETSGHLLIDECLALLFVVYIDPAFGAYMLERVSELLIDGFTVSDSWLVMAAGNRFTFEELTKNLKSNET
;
A
#
# COMPACT_ATOMS: atom_id res chain seq x y z
N ALA A 1 -3.71 2.36 16.13
CA ALA A 1 -5.09 2.44 16.63
C ALA A 1 -5.36 1.39 17.67
N SER A 2 -6.19 1.72 18.65
CA SER A 2 -6.62 0.76 19.65
C SER A 2 -7.57 -0.26 19.03
N PRO A 3 -7.47 -1.54 19.38
CA PRO A 3 -8.40 -2.55 18.88
C PRO A 3 -9.86 -2.24 19.22
N ASP A 4 -10.10 -1.47 20.28
CA ASP A 4 -11.44 -1.12 20.73
C ASP A 4 -12.07 0.03 19.94
N ASP A 5 -11.27 0.74 19.15
CA ASP A 5 -11.73 1.91 18.41
C ASP A 5 -12.28 1.58 17.02
N GLY A 6 -12.22 0.32 16.63
CA GLY A 6 -12.67 -0.12 15.32
C GLY A 6 -11.72 0.30 14.20
N PRO A 7 -12.19 0.24 12.95
CA PRO A 7 -11.34 0.57 11.81
C PRO A 7 -10.95 2.05 11.79
N VAL A 8 -9.73 2.33 11.35
CA VAL A 8 -9.21 3.68 11.20
C VAL A 8 -9.29 4.05 9.72
N TYR A 9 -9.84 5.20 9.44
CA TYR A 9 -9.99 5.69 8.08
C TYR A 9 -9.18 6.96 7.84
N PHE A 10 -8.66 7.06 6.63
CA PHE A 10 -7.91 8.20 6.13
C PHE A 10 -8.80 9.01 5.21
N ASP A 11 -8.87 10.32 5.42
CA ASP A 11 -9.73 11.21 4.62
C ASP A 11 -9.04 11.52 3.30
N ALA A 12 -9.39 10.75 2.27
CA ALA A 12 -8.81 10.87 0.95
C ALA A 12 -9.19 12.20 0.27
N THR A 13 -10.44 12.63 0.44
CA THR A 13 -10.90 13.90 -0.15
C THR A 13 -10.12 15.08 0.40
N HIS A 14 -9.95 15.12 1.71
CA HIS A 14 -9.16 16.18 2.35
C HIS A 14 -7.71 16.17 1.87
N PHE A 15 -7.12 14.98 1.77
CA PHE A 15 -5.73 14.86 1.34
C PHE A 15 -5.55 15.35 -0.10
N ILE A 16 -6.47 15.01 -1.00
CA ILE A 16 -6.40 15.50 -2.38
C ILE A 16 -6.45 17.03 -2.42
N ARG A 17 -7.34 17.63 -1.62
CA ARG A 17 -7.47 19.08 -1.58
C ARG A 17 -6.24 19.77 -0.99
N SER A 18 -5.59 19.12 -0.03
CA SER A 18 -4.44 19.70 0.66
C SER A 18 -3.12 19.46 -0.06
N LYS A 19 -2.91 18.27 -0.60
CA LYS A 19 -1.62 17.83 -1.13
C LYS A 19 -1.65 17.40 -2.59
N GLY A 20 -2.83 17.09 -3.09
CA GLY A 20 -3.00 16.64 -4.47
C GLY A 20 -3.56 17.75 -5.37
N ASP A 21 -4.08 17.31 -6.50
CA ASP A 21 -4.72 18.19 -7.48
C ASP A 21 -6.07 17.57 -7.83
N GLU A 22 -7.14 18.24 -7.45
CA GLU A 22 -8.51 17.74 -7.67
C GLU A 22 -8.82 17.49 -9.14
N ARG A 23 -8.12 18.16 -10.04
CA ARG A 23 -8.29 17.98 -11.49
C ARG A 23 -7.65 16.69 -11.99
N ARG A 24 -6.61 16.23 -11.32
CA ARG A 24 -5.80 15.08 -11.73
C ARG A 24 -6.01 13.86 -10.87
N HIS A 25 -6.41 14.03 -9.62
CA HIS A 25 -6.49 12.96 -8.65
C HIS A 25 -7.92 12.80 -8.16
N ASN A 26 -8.41 11.57 -8.20
CA ASN A 26 -9.68 11.22 -7.58
C ASN A 26 -9.63 9.78 -7.09
N VAL A 27 -10.50 9.49 -6.12
CA VAL A 27 -10.50 8.16 -5.47
C VAL A 27 -10.89 7.05 -6.45
N GLN A 28 -11.79 7.33 -7.38
CA GLN A 28 -12.22 6.33 -8.34
C GLN A 28 -11.07 5.94 -9.28
N GLU A 29 -10.32 6.91 -9.74
CA GLU A 29 -9.14 6.65 -10.56
C GLU A 29 -8.09 5.85 -9.80
N PHE A 30 -7.90 6.19 -8.52
CA PHE A 30 -7.01 5.43 -7.65
C PHE A 30 -7.45 3.97 -7.57
N ARG A 31 -8.75 3.72 -7.39
CA ARG A 31 -9.28 2.35 -7.29
C ARG A 31 -9.04 1.56 -8.58
N ILE A 32 -9.15 2.21 -9.71
CA ILE A 32 -8.92 1.57 -11.01
C ILE A 32 -7.43 1.29 -11.20
N ALA A 33 -6.60 2.29 -10.97
CA ALA A 33 -5.15 2.18 -11.19
C ALA A 33 -4.49 1.16 -10.26
N PHE A 34 -4.97 1.05 -9.02
CA PHE A 34 -4.39 0.18 -8.02
C PHE A 34 -5.26 -1.03 -7.68
N HIS A 35 -6.11 -1.42 -8.62
CA HIS A 35 -7.07 -2.51 -8.43
C HIS A 35 -6.43 -3.79 -7.89
N HIS A 36 -5.33 -4.22 -8.47
CA HIS A 36 -4.67 -5.47 -8.05
C HIS A 36 -4.11 -5.37 -6.64
N TRP A 37 -3.57 -4.20 -6.28
CA TRP A 37 -3.06 -3.94 -4.94
C TRP A 37 -4.19 -3.96 -3.91
N ILE A 38 -5.30 -3.33 -4.27
CA ILE A 38 -6.48 -3.26 -3.40
C ILE A 38 -7.04 -4.66 -3.17
N THR A 39 -7.11 -5.47 -4.22
CA THR A 39 -7.56 -6.87 -4.11
C THR A 39 -6.66 -7.66 -3.18
N ALA A 40 -5.35 -7.52 -3.34
CA ALA A 40 -4.38 -8.23 -2.49
C ALA A 40 -4.50 -7.82 -1.02
N LEU A 41 -4.68 -6.53 -0.74
CA LEU A 41 -4.83 -6.04 0.62
C LEU A 41 -6.17 -6.47 1.22
N SER A 42 -7.23 -6.45 0.42
CA SER A 42 -8.55 -6.95 0.83
C SER A 42 -8.45 -8.40 1.29
N ASP A 43 -7.77 -9.23 0.52
CA ASP A 43 -7.59 -10.64 0.84
C ASP A 43 -6.70 -10.83 2.06
N MET A 44 -5.59 -10.08 2.14
CA MET A 44 -4.64 -10.19 3.24
C MET A 44 -5.26 -9.88 4.59
N TYR A 45 -6.08 -8.83 4.65
CA TYR A 45 -6.67 -8.38 5.90
C TYR A 45 -8.10 -8.87 6.10
N SER A 46 -8.62 -9.64 5.16
CA SER A 46 -10.00 -10.18 5.21
C SER A 46 -11.04 -9.06 5.36
N ILE A 47 -10.84 -7.97 4.62
CA ILE A 47 -11.75 -6.83 4.61
C ILE A 47 -12.39 -6.76 3.23
N ASP A 48 -13.72 -6.65 3.18
CA ASP A 48 -14.42 -6.50 1.90
C ASP A 48 -13.99 -5.21 1.20
N LYS A 49 -13.84 -5.26 -0.11
CA LYS A 49 -13.44 -4.08 -0.90
C LYS A 49 -14.37 -2.89 -0.68
N GLU A 50 -15.65 -3.16 -0.43
CA GLU A 50 -16.64 -2.13 -0.18
C GLU A 50 -16.37 -1.37 1.11
N ASP A 51 -15.72 -2.02 2.07
CA ASP A 51 -15.38 -1.41 3.36
C ASP A 51 -14.03 -0.69 3.32
N LEU A 52 -13.26 -0.89 2.26
CA LEU A 52 -11.96 -0.23 2.12
C LEU A 52 -12.09 1.24 1.72
N VAL A 53 -13.18 1.58 1.02
CA VAL A 53 -13.46 2.96 0.62
C VAL A 53 -14.92 3.23 0.97
N ILE A 54 -15.14 4.16 1.87
CA ILE A 54 -16.49 4.53 2.30
C ILE A 54 -16.72 6.02 2.11
N CYS A 55 -17.98 6.40 2.03
CA CYS A 55 -18.39 7.81 1.95
C CYS A 55 -18.93 8.25 3.30
N ASP A 56 -18.35 9.32 3.85
CA ASP A 56 -18.88 9.94 5.06
C ASP A 56 -20.08 10.78 4.70
N GLU A 57 -21.25 10.38 5.17
CA GLU A 57 -22.50 11.04 4.83
C GLU A 57 -22.58 12.48 5.32
N THR A 58 -21.89 12.79 6.41
CA THR A 58 -21.90 14.13 7.00
C THR A 58 -21.13 15.12 6.17
N SER A 59 -19.91 14.78 5.77
CA SER A 59 -19.02 15.68 5.03
C SER A 59 -19.05 15.46 3.53
N GLY A 60 -19.53 14.31 3.08
CA GLY A 60 -19.45 13.90 1.69
C GLY A 60 -18.05 13.45 1.27
N HIS A 61 -17.10 13.42 2.20
CA HIS A 61 -15.75 13.01 1.92
C HIS A 61 -15.66 11.50 1.74
N LEU A 62 -14.73 11.08 0.89
CA LEU A 62 -14.41 9.67 0.73
C LEU A 62 -13.28 9.32 1.69
N LEU A 63 -13.50 8.28 2.46
CA LEU A 63 -12.56 7.80 3.46
C LEU A 63 -12.04 6.44 3.01
N ILE A 64 -10.75 6.22 3.17
CA ILE A 64 -10.13 4.94 2.83
C ILE A 64 -9.57 4.29 4.09
N ASP A 65 -9.63 2.96 4.13
CA ASP A 65 -9.08 2.20 5.24
C ASP A 65 -7.59 2.46 5.38
N GLU A 66 -7.08 2.45 6.60
CA GLU A 66 -5.67 2.74 6.87
C GLU A 66 -4.71 1.82 6.10
N CYS A 67 -5.14 0.60 5.75
CA CYS A 67 -4.28 -0.32 4.99
C CYS A 67 -4.00 0.19 3.58
N LEU A 68 -4.83 1.08 3.04
CA LEU A 68 -4.64 1.69 1.73
C LEU A 68 -4.01 3.08 1.80
N ALA A 69 -3.83 3.63 3.00
CA ALA A 69 -3.39 5.02 3.15
C ALA A 69 -2.04 5.28 2.48
N LEU A 70 -1.06 4.41 2.72
CA LEU A 70 0.27 4.57 2.13
C LEU A 70 0.21 4.48 0.61
N LEU A 71 -0.58 3.54 0.09
CA LEU A 71 -0.75 3.36 -1.34
C LEU A 71 -1.39 4.60 -1.97
N PHE A 72 -2.35 5.19 -1.28
CA PHE A 72 -3.00 6.41 -1.75
C PHE A 72 -2.04 7.60 -1.78
N VAL A 73 -1.18 7.72 -0.76
CA VAL A 73 -0.15 8.76 -0.73
C VAL A 73 0.81 8.58 -1.91
N VAL A 74 1.19 7.35 -2.22
CA VAL A 74 2.04 7.05 -3.39
C VAL A 74 1.35 7.48 -4.68
N TYR A 75 0.05 7.25 -4.79
CA TYR A 75 -0.73 7.67 -5.95
C TYR A 75 -0.68 9.20 -6.14
N ILE A 76 -0.85 9.93 -5.05
CA ILE A 76 -0.85 11.40 -5.10
C ILE A 76 0.56 11.94 -5.34
N ASP A 77 1.58 11.33 -4.73
CA ASP A 77 2.96 11.82 -4.78
C ASP A 77 3.90 10.70 -5.22
N PRO A 78 4.10 10.54 -6.55
CA PRO A 78 5.00 9.51 -7.07
C PRO A 78 6.45 9.67 -6.61
N ALA A 79 6.90 10.88 -6.34
CA ALA A 79 8.26 11.09 -5.83
C ALA A 79 8.44 10.48 -4.44
N PHE A 80 7.43 10.62 -3.58
CA PHE A 80 7.41 9.95 -2.30
C PHE A 80 7.39 8.44 -2.48
N GLY A 81 6.61 7.95 -3.44
CA GLY A 81 6.56 6.53 -3.77
C GLY A 81 7.92 5.99 -4.18
N ALA A 82 8.63 6.71 -5.03
CA ALA A 82 9.97 6.33 -5.46
C ALA A 82 10.94 6.29 -4.28
N TYR A 83 10.86 7.28 -3.40
CA TYR A 83 11.67 7.32 -2.18
C TYR A 83 11.42 6.09 -1.30
N MET A 84 10.16 5.74 -1.10
CA MET A 84 9.79 4.59 -0.29
C MET A 84 10.27 3.28 -0.90
N LEU A 85 10.16 3.15 -2.22
CA LEU A 85 10.66 1.96 -2.92
C LEU A 85 12.15 1.81 -2.75
N GLU A 86 12.89 2.90 -2.80
CA GLU A 86 14.33 2.89 -2.58
C GLU A 86 14.68 2.43 -1.17
N ARG A 87 13.95 2.96 -0.17
CA ARG A 87 14.16 2.54 1.23
C ARG A 87 13.87 1.06 1.44
N VAL A 88 12.78 0.57 0.86
CA VAL A 88 12.44 -0.87 0.95
C VAL A 88 13.49 -1.71 0.25
N SER A 89 13.99 -1.27 -0.90
CA SER A 89 15.04 -1.99 -1.62
C SER A 89 16.31 -2.11 -0.78
N GLU A 90 16.69 -1.05 -0.09
CA GLU A 90 17.85 -1.08 0.81
C GLU A 90 17.66 -2.09 1.93
N LEU A 91 16.46 -2.13 2.52
CA LEU A 91 16.14 -3.09 3.57
C LEU A 91 16.20 -4.53 3.05
N LEU A 92 15.74 -4.77 1.84
CA LEU A 92 15.80 -6.10 1.23
C LEU A 92 17.25 -6.54 1.00
N ILE A 93 18.10 -5.65 0.54
CA ILE A 93 19.48 -5.96 0.27
C ILE A 93 20.26 -6.14 1.56
N ASP A 94 20.18 -5.17 2.47
CA ASP A 94 20.96 -5.16 3.70
C ASP A 94 20.47 -6.15 4.74
N GLY A 95 19.16 -6.35 4.80
CA GLY A 95 18.52 -7.21 5.80
C GLY A 95 18.23 -8.62 5.34
N PHE A 96 18.53 -8.95 4.09
CA PHE A 96 18.14 -10.23 3.51
C PHE A 96 18.72 -11.41 4.27
N THR A 97 20.03 -11.37 4.56
CA THR A 97 20.70 -12.44 5.29
C THR A 97 20.28 -12.54 6.75
N VAL A 98 19.73 -11.46 7.31
CA VAL A 98 19.30 -11.40 8.70
C VAL A 98 17.85 -11.87 8.85
N SER A 99 17.02 -11.59 7.85
CA SER A 99 15.58 -11.79 7.92
C SER A 99 15.02 -12.62 6.77
N ASP A 100 15.80 -13.57 6.26
CA ASP A 100 15.38 -14.39 5.13
C ASP A 100 14.08 -15.15 5.40
N SER A 101 13.90 -15.68 6.61
CA SER A 101 12.65 -16.35 6.98
C SER A 101 11.47 -15.39 6.92
N TRP A 102 11.67 -14.17 7.41
CA TRP A 102 10.65 -13.14 7.38
C TRP A 102 10.31 -12.73 5.94
N LEU A 103 11.33 -12.61 5.08
CA LEU A 103 11.12 -12.27 3.67
C LEU A 103 10.30 -13.33 2.95
N VAL A 104 10.59 -14.60 3.21
CA VAL A 104 9.83 -15.70 2.63
C VAL A 104 8.37 -15.63 3.09
N MET A 105 8.14 -15.37 4.37
CA MET A 105 6.79 -15.21 4.90
C MET A 105 6.08 -14.00 4.33
N ALA A 106 6.77 -12.88 4.20
CA ALA A 106 6.19 -11.64 3.67
C ALA A 106 5.85 -11.76 2.19
N ALA A 107 6.66 -12.50 1.43
CA ALA A 107 6.38 -12.78 0.03
C ALA A 107 5.27 -13.82 -0.14
N GLY A 108 4.83 -14.42 0.95
CA GLY A 108 3.86 -15.51 0.92
C GLY A 108 4.47 -16.75 0.29
N ASN A 109 3.63 -17.58 -0.32
CA ASN A 109 4.10 -18.82 -0.95
C ASN A 109 4.40 -18.67 -2.44
N ARG A 110 4.45 -17.44 -2.92
CA ARG A 110 4.66 -17.19 -4.36
C ARG A 110 6.11 -17.36 -4.77
N PHE A 111 7.02 -17.07 -3.84
CA PHE A 111 8.45 -17.17 -4.10
C PHE A 111 9.09 -18.08 -3.06
N THR A 112 9.97 -18.95 -3.51
CA THR A 112 10.82 -19.68 -2.59
C THR A 112 11.99 -18.77 -2.21
N PHE A 113 12.65 -19.11 -1.11
CA PHE A 113 13.84 -18.39 -0.70
C PHE A 113 14.92 -18.39 -1.80
N GLU A 114 15.06 -19.53 -2.49
CA GLU A 114 16.02 -19.67 -3.57
C GLU A 114 15.71 -18.73 -4.73
N GLU A 115 14.44 -18.61 -5.09
CA GLU A 115 14.02 -17.71 -6.17
C GLU A 115 14.30 -16.26 -5.82
N LEU A 116 14.04 -15.85 -4.59
CA LEU A 116 14.34 -14.50 -4.13
C LEU A 116 15.84 -14.22 -4.17
N THR A 117 16.64 -15.17 -3.71
CA THR A 117 18.09 -15.05 -3.71
C THR A 117 18.63 -14.96 -5.14
N LYS A 118 18.10 -15.77 -6.04
CA LYS A 118 18.51 -15.77 -7.44
C LYS A 118 18.20 -14.44 -8.12
N ASN A 119 17.01 -13.88 -7.86
CA ASN A 119 16.63 -12.61 -8.44
C ASN A 119 17.51 -11.47 -7.96
N LEU A 120 17.84 -11.45 -6.68
CA LEU A 120 18.72 -10.44 -6.12
C LEU A 120 20.13 -10.51 -6.71
N LYS A 121 20.65 -11.71 -6.86
CA LYS A 121 21.97 -11.90 -7.47
C LYS A 121 22.00 -11.48 -8.92
N SER A 122 20.91 -11.75 -9.66
CA SER A 122 20.81 -11.33 -11.05
C SER A 122 20.82 -9.81 -11.18
N ASN A 123 20.27 -9.11 -10.23
CA ASN A 123 20.24 -7.65 -10.23
C ASN A 123 21.60 -7.04 -9.85
N GLU A 124 22.45 -7.77 -9.17
CA GLU A 124 23.78 -7.29 -8.78
C GLU A 124 24.78 -7.39 -9.91
N THR A 125 24.54 -8.23 -10.87
CA THR A 125 25.42 -8.40 -12.02
C THR A 125 24.91 -7.59 -13.22
#